data_89e19c8c88dc0d1e806a1737990cc869
#
_entry.id   89e19c8c88dc0d1e806a1737990cc869
#
_cell.length_a   1.000
_cell.length_b   1.000
_cell.length_c   1.000
_cell.angle_alpha   90.00
_cell.angle_beta   90.00
_cell.angle_gamma   90.00
#
_symmetry.space_group_name_H-M   'P 1'
#
loop_
_entity.id
_entity.type
_entity.pdbx_description
1 polymer ?
#
loop_
_entity_poly.entity_id
_entity_poly.type
_entity_poly.pdbx_seq_one_letter_code
_entity_poly.pdbx_strand_id
1 'polypeptide(L)'
;KENYKMKSWNKDKNSSFKIDYSVYIPKNLELTISNSFGEVSLPDFSAPLTLNLNYSTLQAAKISNPDSKINLNYGVANIKALLGGDFNSNFTSVNMGEMRNVNMKNNHGSLKAKYLEDIEGVMNYSGGVFGNIKEAVKLNVNYSKNFRIENIDEKVKKLEIFSNYSNIDLPIGEKFNGVFDIKTSHGTFWVDPALIVHFFRNSETDGKKSGYKPKTSNTYQGKIGTTSNTDTKILIISNFGDVKIK
;
A
#
# COMPACT_ATOMS: atom_id res chain seq x y z
N LYS A 1 23.18 -52.72 -2.29
CA LYS A 1 21.69 -52.77 -2.08
C LYS A 1 21.45 -52.69 -0.57
N GLU A 2 21.18 -51.51 -0.07
CA GLU A 2 20.78 -51.31 1.32
C GLU A 2 19.28 -51.56 1.43
N ASN A 3 18.92 -52.52 2.25
CA ASN A 3 17.54 -52.84 2.60
C ASN A 3 17.05 -51.93 3.70
N TYR A 4 16.30 -50.89 3.37
CA TYR A 4 15.58 -50.12 4.38
C TYR A 4 14.34 -50.90 4.84
N LYS A 5 14.36 -51.41 6.07
CA LYS A 5 13.15 -51.92 6.73
C LYS A 5 12.31 -50.70 7.19
N MET A 6 11.18 -50.48 6.56
CA MET A 6 10.18 -49.58 7.10
C MET A 6 9.65 -50.16 8.42
N LYS A 7 9.89 -49.50 9.52
CA LYS A 7 9.20 -49.79 10.78
C LYS A 7 7.73 -49.44 10.63
N SER A 8 6.83 -50.34 11.03
CA SER A 8 5.41 -50.09 11.05
C SER A 8 5.09 -48.87 11.91
N TRP A 9 4.43 -47.88 11.32
CA TRP A 9 3.94 -46.71 12.03
C TRP A 9 2.75 -47.12 12.90
N ASN A 10 2.88 -46.99 14.22
CA ASN A 10 1.74 -47.01 15.11
C ASN A 10 0.87 -45.81 14.80
N LYS A 11 -0.41 -46.04 14.55
CA LYS A 11 -1.43 -45.01 14.37
C LYS A 11 -1.76 -44.36 15.73
N ASP A 12 -0.84 -43.61 16.30
CA ASP A 12 -1.17 -42.62 17.31
C ASP A 12 -1.80 -41.42 16.62
N LYS A 13 -3.05 -41.13 16.92
CA LYS A 13 -3.93 -40.16 16.26
C LYS A 13 -3.48 -38.71 16.41
N ASN A 14 -2.29 -38.40 16.94
CA ASN A 14 -1.77 -37.06 17.21
C ASN A 14 -0.29 -36.89 16.86
N SER A 15 0.26 -37.62 15.91
CA SER A 15 1.63 -37.35 15.48
C SER A 15 1.66 -36.22 14.46
N SER A 16 2.16 -35.04 14.83
CA SER A 16 2.56 -33.97 13.90
C SER A 16 4.03 -34.17 13.55
N PHE A 17 4.40 -34.02 12.30
CA PHE A 17 5.79 -33.94 11.89
C PHE A 17 6.08 -32.58 11.26
N LYS A 18 7.28 -32.09 11.51
CA LYS A 18 7.78 -30.85 10.90
C LYS A 18 9.04 -31.17 10.10
N ILE A 19 9.13 -30.63 8.88
CA ILE A 19 10.32 -30.76 8.05
C ILE A 19 10.86 -29.36 7.84
N ASP A 20 12.08 -29.11 8.25
CA ASP A 20 12.78 -27.84 8.06
C ASP A 20 13.88 -28.01 7.01
N TYR A 21 13.94 -27.08 6.06
CA TYR A 21 14.98 -27.01 5.04
C TYR A 21 15.84 -25.78 5.27
N SER A 22 17.18 -25.97 5.26
CA SER A 22 18.14 -24.87 5.22
C SER A 22 18.87 -24.91 3.90
N VAL A 23 18.70 -23.87 3.09
CA VAL A 23 19.29 -23.80 1.75
C VAL A 23 20.34 -22.70 1.71
N TYR A 24 21.58 -23.05 1.33
CA TYR A 24 22.69 -22.14 1.21
C TYR A 24 22.99 -21.89 -0.28
N ILE A 25 22.89 -20.64 -0.70
CA ILE A 25 23.09 -20.25 -2.10
C ILE A 25 24.07 -19.08 -2.20
N PRO A 26 24.77 -18.91 -3.33
CA PRO A 26 25.54 -17.69 -3.62
C PRO A 26 24.64 -16.45 -3.63
N LYS A 27 25.13 -15.32 -3.10
CA LYS A 27 24.36 -14.07 -2.93
C LYS A 27 23.89 -13.43 -4.24
N ASN A 28 24.50 -13.75 -5.36
CA ASN A 28 24.21 -13.20 -6.69
C ASN A 28 23.36 -14.14 -7.57
N LEU A 29 22.93 -15.27 -7.03
CA LEU A 29 22.13 -16.23 -7.78
C LEU A 29 20.64 -15.84 -7.72
N GLU A 30 20.00 -15.82 -8.89
CA GLU A 30 18.55 -15.73 -8.98
C GLU A 30 17.87 -16.87 -8.22
N LEU A 31 16.82 -16.54 -7.47
CA LEU A 31 16.14 -17.51 -6.62
C LEU A 31 14.63 -17.50 -6.88
N THR A 32 14.08 -18.69 -7.11
CA THR A 32 12.63 -18.91 -7.11
C THR A 32 12.25 -19.83 -5.96
N ILE A 33 11.32 -19.38 -5.11
CA ILE A 33 10.74 -20.18 -4.04
C ILE A 33 9.24 -20.32 -4.27
N SER A 34 8.76 -21.57 -4.33
CA SER A 34 7.34 -21.88 -4.31
C SER A 34 7.06 -22.73 -3.06
N ASN A 35 6.18 -22.23 -2.19
CA ASN A 35 5.83 -22.92 -0.96
C ASN A 35 4.32 -22.89 -0.71
N SER A 36 3.80 -24.01 -0.23
CA SER A 36 2.43 -24.12 0.23
C SER A 36 2.42 -24.76 1.62
N PHE A 37 1.72 -24.10 2.55
CA PHE A 37 1.60 -24.56 3.94
C PHE A 37 2.94 -24.59 4.68
N GLY A 38 3.36 -23.48 5.23
CA GLY A 38 4.57 -23.42 6.04
C GLY A 38 5.10 -22.01 6.22
N GLU A 39 6.38 -21.93 6.56
CA GLU A 39 7.07 -20.67 6.76
C GLU A 39 8.29 -20.56 5.83
N VAL A 40 8.48 -19.40 5.25
CA VAL A 40 9.69 -19.03 4.49
C VAL A 40 10.39 -17.92 5.24
N SER A 41 11.64 -18.16 5.63
CA SER A 41 12.50 -17.18 6.28
C SER A 41 13.62 -16.77 5.33
N LEU A 42 13.69 -15.49 5.00
CA LEU A 42 14.63 -14.95 4.02
C LEU A 42 15.48 -13.85 4.68
N PRO A 43 16.81 -13.99 4.73
CA PRO A 43 17.70 -12.91 5.14
C PRO A 43 17.74 -11.80 4.10
N ASP A 44 18.64 -10.84 4.25
CA ASP A 44 18.90 -9.84 3.21
C ASP A 44 19.21 -10.50 1.87
N PHE A 45 18.47 -10.11 0.83
CA PHE A 45 18.59 -10.67 -0.50
C PHE A 45 18.62 -9.58 -1.57
N SER A 46 19.60 -9.63 -2.46
CA SER A 46 19.87 -8.58 -3.46
C SER A 46 19.90 -9.07 -4.91
N ALA A 47 19.82 -10.37 -5.16
CA ALA A 47 19.65 -10.93 -6.50
C ALA A 47 18.17 -10.97 -6.92
N PRO A 48 17.84 -11.22 -8.18
CA PRO A 48 16.46 -11.40 -8.63
C PRO A 48 15.76 -12.50 -7.82
N LEU A 49 14.54 -12.20 -7.34
CA LEU A 49 13.80 -13.09 -6.44
C LEU A 49 12.36 -13.27 -6.93
N THR A 50 11.94 -14.52 -7.04
CA THR A 50 10.53 -14.84 -7.26
C THR A 50 10.00 -15.67 -6.09
N LEU A 51 9.01 -15.15 -5.37
CA LEU A 51 8.31 -15.84 -4.29
C LEU A 51 6.85 -16.13 -4.71
N ASN A 52 6.44 -17.40 -4.64
CA ASN A 52 5.07 -17.82 -4.82
C ASN A 52 4.63 -18.59 -3.57
N LEU A 53 3.93 -17.92 -2.66
CA LEU A 53 3.58 -18.48 -1.36
C LEU A 53 2.06 -18.58 -1.21
N ASN A 54 1.60 -19.79 -0.85
CA ASN A 54 0.18 -20.07 -0.58
C ASN A 54 0.02 -20.63 0.83
N TYR A 55 -0.95 -20.13 1.58
CA TYR A 55 -1.21 -20.56 2.96
C TYR A 55 0.06 -20.58 3.82
N SER A 56 0.90 -19.56 3.65
CA SER A 56 2.26 -19.55 4.19
C SER A 56 2.55 -18.27 4.97
N THR A 57 3.52 -18.36 5.85
CA THR A 57 4.10 -17.20 6.53
C THR A 57 5.43 -16.81 5.87
N LEU A 58 5.58 -15.55 5.52
CA LEU A 58 6.85 -14.98 5.05
C LEU A 58 7.48 -14.12 6.15
N GLN A 59 8.72 -14.43 6.50
CA GLN A 59 9.58 -13.58 7.32
C GLN A 59 10.77 -13.15 6.46
N ALA A 60 10.81 -11.92 5.99
CA ALA A 60 11.88 -11.43 5.16
C ALA A 60 12.58 -10.22 5.78
N ALA A 61 13.89 -10.18 5.68
CA ALA A 61 14.66 -9.01 6.03
C ALA A 61 14.57 -7.97 4.89
N LYS A 62 15.65 -7.65 4.21
CA LYS A 62 15.65 -6.69 3.11
C LYS A 62 15.71 -7.40 1.76
N ILE A 63 14.75 -7.10 0.88
CA ILE A 63 14.74 -7.50 -0.54
C ILE A 63 15.02 -6.24 -1.35
N SER A 64 16.11 -6.22 -2.13
CA SER A 64 16.57 -4.98 -2.76
C SER A 64 16.75 -5.03 -4.27
N ASN A 65 16.43 -6.15 -4.91
CA ASN A 65 16.49 -6.24 -6.37
C ASN A 65 15.21 -5.72 -7.02
N PRO A 66 15.28 -4.83 -8.02
CA PRO A 66 14.12 -4.26 -8.70
C PRO A 66 13.35 -5.29 -9.55
N ASP A 67 13.95 -6.41 -9.91
CA ASP A 67 13.30 -7.48 -10.67
C ASP A 67 12.61 -8.50 -9.76
N SER A 68 12.50 -8.23 -8.47
CA SER A 68 11.85 -9.13 -7.51
C SER A 68 10.33 -9.20 -7.74
N LYS A 69 9.78 -10.42 -7.66
CA LYS A 69 8.34 -10.69 -7.77
C LYS A 69 7.86 -11.47 -6.57
N ILE A 70 6.95 -10.89 -5.81
CA ILE A 70 6.44 -11.47 -4.58
C ILE A 70 4.94 -11.69 -4.73
N ASN A 71 4.50 -12.93 -4.71
CA ASN A 71 3.10 -13.33 -4.80
C ASN A 71 2.70 -14.11 -3.54
N LEU A 72 1.77 -13.55 -2.79
CA LEU A 72 1.30 -14.09 -1.50
C LEU A 72 -0.19 -14.34 -1.57
N ASN A 73 -0.63 -15.54 -1.23
CA ASN A 73 -2.04 -15.89 -1.15
C ASN A 73 -2.33 -16.60 0.17
N TYR A 74 -3.35 -16.12 0.91
CA TYR A 74 -3.84 -16.71 2.15
C TYR A 74 -2.73 -16.90 3.20
N GLY A 75 -2.16 -15.81 3.70
CA GLY A 75 -1.06 -15.93 4.64
C GLY A 75 -0.77 -14.68 5.46
N VAL A 76 0.43 -14.67 6.01
CA VAL A 76 0.98 -13.53 6.75
C VAL A 76 2.37 -13.23 6.19
N ALA A 77 2.69 -11.95 6.03
CA ALA A 77 4.02 -11.53 5.65
C ALA A 77 4.54 -10.43 6.57
N ASN A 78 5.76 -10.60 7.04
CA ASN A 78 6.53 -9.61 7.77
C ASN A 78 7.81 -9.35 6.98
N ILE A 79 7.92 -8.17 6.37
CA ILE A 79 9.05 -7.78 5.50
C ILE A 79 9.65 -6.51 6.07
N LYS A 80 10.93 -6.50 6.40
CA LYS A 80 11.59 -5.31 6.95
C LYS A 80 11.73 -4.20 5.90
N ALA A 81 12.15 -4.57 4.67
CA ALA A 81 12.25 -3.62 3.56
C ALA A 81 12.09 -4.33 2.21
N LEU A 82 11.33 -3.70 1.31
CA LEU A 82 11.21 -4.07 -0.10
C LEU A 82 11.60 -2.83 -0.93
N LEU A 83 12.74 -2.89 -1.61
CA LEU A 83 13.36 -1.75 -2.29
C LEU A 83 13.31 -1.91 -3.81
N GLY A 84 12.21 -2.38 -4.34
CA GLY A 84 11.93 -2.55 -5.75
C GLY A 84 11.08 -3.77 -6.06
N GLY A 85 10.52 -3.80 -7.27
CA GLY A 85 9.82 -4.96 -7.83
C GLY A 85 8.31 -4.93 -7.68
N ASP A 86 7.70 -6.08 -7.96
CA ASP A 86 6.26 -6.29 -7.95
C ASP A 86 5.85 -7.04 -6.68
N PHE A 87 4.86 -6.50 -5.98
CA PHE A 87 4.31 -7.09 -4.76
C PHE A 87 2.81 -7.33 -4.91
N ASN A 88 2.40 -8.59 -4.95
CA ASN A 88 1.00 -9.00 -5.04
C ASN A 88 0.60 -9.79 -3.80
N SER A 89 -0.47 -9.37 -3.14
CA SER A 89 -1.03 -10.08 -1.98
C SER A 89 -2.54 -10.22 -2.08
N ASN A 90 -3.03 -11.44 -1.84
CA ASN A 90 -4.44 -11.76 -1.83
C ASN A 90 -4.78 -12.48 -0.51
N PHE A 91 -5.84 -12.06 0.18
CA PHE A 91 -6.27 -12.64 1.45
C PHE A 91 -5.11 -12.78 2.47
N THR A 92 -4.19 -11.81 2.45
CA THR A 92 -2.95 -11.85 3.21
C THR A 92 -2.84 -10.64 4.14
N SER A 93 -2.36 -10.87 5.36
CA SER A 93 -2.00 -9.80 6.28
C SER A 93 -0.52 -9.46 6.12
N VAL A 94 -0.22 -8.22 5.76
CA VAL A 94 1.15 -7.78 5.44
C VAL A 94 1.58 -6.68 6.41
N ASN A 95 2.73 -6.87 7.05
CA ASN A 95 3.44 -5.84 7.78
C ASN A 95 4.77 -5.57 7.08
N MET A 96 4.96 -4.33 6.65
CA MET A 96 6.15 -3.90 5.92
C MET A 96 6.80 -2.69 6.59
N GLY A 97 8.10 -2.75 6.79
CA GLY A 97 8.84 -1.62 7.36
C GLY A 97 9.01 -0.50 6.33
N GLU A 98 9.67 -0.79 5.22
CA GLU A 98 9.94 0.15 4.15
C GLU A 98 9.54 -0.42 2.78
N MET A 99 8.87 0.41 1.97
CA MET A 99 8.58 0.14 0.57
C MET A 99 9.15 1.27 -0.28
N ARG A 100 9.99 0.94 -1.27
CA ARG A 100 10.55 1.92 -2.20
C ARG A 100 10.58 1.37 -3.62
N ASN A 101 10.17 2.17 -4.61
CA ASN A 101 10.13 1.79 -6.03
C ASN A 101 9.33 0.48 -6.26
N VAL A 102 8.16 0.34 -5.63
CA VAL A 102 7.38 -0.89 -5.66
C VAL A 102 6.05 -0.68 -6.36
N ASN A 103 5.73 -1.60 -7.29
CA ASN A 103 4.37 -1.77 -7.79
C ASN A 103 3.63 -2.75 -6.89
N MET A 104 2.55 -2.29 -6.27
CA MET A 104 1.84 -3.15 -5.32
C MET A 104 0.38 -3.41 -5.70
N LYS A 105 -0.08 -4.62 -5.39
CA LYS A 105 -1.49 -4.98 -5.43
C LYS A 105 -1.88 -5.75 -4.19
N ASN A 106 -2.87 -5.24 -3.46
CA ASN A 106 -3.41 -5.89 -2.28
C ASN A 106 -4.93 -6.08 -2.45
N ASN A 107 -5.38 -7.34 -2.41
CA ASN A 107 -6.79 -7.67 -2.54
C ASN A 107 -7.26 -8.48 -1.33
N HIS A 108 -8.41 -8.10 -0.76
CA HIS A 108 -9.08 -8.80 0.35
C HIS A 108 -8.17 -9.09 1.55
N GLY A 109 -7.22 -8.19 1.84
CA GLY A 109 -6.25 -8.36 2.91
C GLY A 109 -6.06 -7.11 3.74
N SER A 110 -4.91 -7.03 4.39
CA SER A 110 -4.44 -5.83 5.07
C SER A 110 -2.99 -5.55 4.76
N LEU A 111 -2.65 -4.28 4.55
CA LEU A 111 -1.27 -3.86 4.35
C LEU A 111 -0.94 -2.72 5.31
N LYS A 112 0.03 -2.95 6.19
CA LYS A 112 0.66 -1.90 6.99
C LYS A 112 2.06 -1.67 6.48
N ALA A 113 2.37 -0.45 6.05
CA ALA A 113 3.71 -0.05 5.63
C ALA A 113 4.14 1.19 6.42
N LYS A 114 5.33 1.14 7.03
CA LYS A 114 5.80 2.23 7.89
C LYS A 114 6.34 3.43 7.09
N TYR A 115 7.09 3.15 6.02
CA TYR A 115 7.65 4.17 5.13
C TYR A 115 7.38 3.79 3.67
N LEU A 116 6.90 4.75 2.88
CA LEU A 116 6.56 4.58 1.48
C LEU A 116 7.22 5.69 0.64
N GLU A 117 7.93 5.28 -0.42
CA GLU A 117 8.63 6.16 -1.34
C GLU A 117 8.55 5.57 -2.76
N ASP A 118 8.07 6.36 -3.73
CA ASP A 118 7.89 5.95 -5.12
C ASP A 118 7.06 4.67 -5.28
N ILE A 119 5.80 4.75 -4.84
CA ILE A 119 4.86 3.63 -4.85
C ILE A 119 3.78 3.85 -5.89
N GLU A 120 3.54 2.85 -6.74
CA GLU A 120 2.30 2.71 -7.50
C GLU A 120 1.51 1.51 -6.99
N GLY A 121 0.21 1.70 -6.66
CA GLY A 121 -0.49 0.64 -5.97
C GLY A 121 -1.99 0.58 -6.20
N VAL A 122 -2.52 -0.63 -6.02
CA VAL A 122 -3.95 -0.92 -6.03
C VAL A 122 -4.33 -1.65 -4.75
N MET A 123 -5.35 -1.14 -4.08
CA MET A 123 -5.96 -1.76 -2.90
C MET A 123 -7.45 -2.01 -3.18
N ASN A 124 -7.86 -3.27 -3.15
CA ASN A 124 -9.25 -3.64 -3.37
C ASN A 124 -9.78 -4.41 -2.16
N TYR A 125 -10.90 -3.96 -1.58
CA TYR A 125 -11.54 -4.61 -0.44
C TYR A 125 -10.57 -4.86 0.73
N SER A 126 -9.60 -3.95 0.91
CA SER A 126 -8.46 -4.15 1.79
C SER A 126 -8.36 -3.06 2.85
N GLY A 127 -7.96 -3.44 4.07
CA GLY A 127 -7.49 -2.47 5.05
C GLY A 127 -6.07 -1.99 4.72
N GLY A 128 -5.74 -0.72 5.02
CA GLY A 128 -4.40 -0.20 4.81
C GLY A 128 -4.00 0.85 5.84
N VAL A 129 -2.77 0.75 6.31
CA VAL A 129 -2.17 1.79 7.15
C VAL A 129 -0.83 2.17 6.55
N PHE A 130 -0.76 3.36 5.98
CA PHE A 130 0.46 3.91 5.40
C PHE A 130 1.04 4.95 6.35
N GLY A 131 2.16 4.62 6.98
CA GLY A 131 2.76 5.40 8.07
C GLY A 131 3.27 6.74 7.57
N ASN A 132 4.36 6.79 6.85
CA ASN A 132 4.95 8.03 6.34
C ASN A 132 5.14 7.95 4.83
N ILE A 133 4.45 8.83 4.10
CA ILE A 133 4.58 8.97 2.65
C ILE A 133 5.66 9.99 2.32
N LYS A 134 6.63 9.57 1.49
CA LYS A 134 7.71 10.40 0.94
C LYS A 134 7.68 10.35 -0.58
N GLU A 135 8.32 11.31 -1.22
CA GLU A 135 8.52 11.43 -2.68
C GLU A 135 7.20 11.32 -3.48
N ALA A 136 6.97 10.23 -4.21
CA ALA A 136 5.80 10.08 -5.05
C ALA A 136 4.98 8.83 -4.67
N VAL A 137 3.67 8.99 -4.55
CA VAL A 137 2.76 7.86 -4.31
C VAL A 137 1.51 7.99 -5.18
N LYS A 138 1.18 6.93 -5.91
CA LYS A 138 -0.02 6.81 -6.71
C LYS A 138 -0.82 5.58 -6.30
N LEU A 139 -2.05 5.77 -5.88
CA LEU A 139 -2.90 4.71 -5.34
C LEU A 139 -4.27 4.68 -6.00
N ASN A 140 -4.74 3.45 -6.28
CA ASN A 140 -6.13 3.15 -6.53
C ASN A 140 -6.71 2.43 -5.31
N VAL A 141 -7.67 3.03 -4.61
CA VAL A 141 -8.23 2.55 -3.34
C VAL A 141 -9.71 2.26 -3.53
N ASN A 142 -10.08 0.99 -3.64
CA ASN A 142 -11.43 0.59 -3.96
C ASN A 142 -12.05 -0.23 -2.83
N TYR A 143 -13.26 0.14 -2.38
CA TYR A 143 -14.01 -0.58 -1.34
C TYR A 143 -13.21 -0.83 -0.06
N SER A 144 -12.32 0.10 0.32
CA SER A 144 -11.33 -0.04 1.39
C SER A 144 -11.66 0.87 2.56
N LYS A 145 -12.64 0.46 3.38
CA LYS A 145 -13.19 1.28 4.48
C LYS A 145 -12.19 1.65 5.58
N ASN A 146 -11.17 0.80 5.77
CA ASN A 146 -10.16 0.98 6.83
C ASN A 146 -8.80 1.42 6.27
N PHE A 147 -8.79 2.06 5.10
CA PHE A 147 -7.58 2.68 4.57
C PHE A 147 -7.31 4.00 5.29
N ARG A 148 -6.07 4.22 5.72
CA ARG A 148 -5.64 5.48 6.30
C ARG A 148 -4.16 5.76 6.01
N ILE A 149 -3.84 7.03 5.93
CA ILE A 149 -2.48 7.58 5.90
C ILE A 149 -2.24 8.21 7.27
N GLU A 150 -1.07 7.97 7.89
CA GLU A 150 -0.74 8.51 9.20
C GLU A 150 0.09 9.79 9.13
N ASN A 151 0.92 9.93 8.10
CA ASN A 151 1.72 11.13 7.88
C ASN A 151 2.07 11.32 6.41
N ILE A 152 2.11 12.56 5.96
CA ILE A 152 2.61 12.99 4.66
C ILE A 152 3.82 13.88 4.93
N ASP A 153 5.00 13.44 4.50
CA ASP A 153 6.25 14.19 4.66
C ASP A 153 6.18 15.51 3.88
N GLU A 154 6.73 16.57 4.43
CA GLU A 154 6.79 17.88 3.76
C GLU A 154 7.58 17.87 2.44
N LYS A 155 8.41 16.85 2.22
CA LYS A 155 9.20 16.63 1.00
C LYS A 155 8.47 15.84 -0.09
N VAL A 156 7.21 15.45 0.17
CA VAL A 156 6.43 14.74 -0.86
C VAL A 156 6.31 15.61 -2.10
N LYS A 157 6.57 15.03 -3.26
CA LYS A 157 6.47 15.73 -4.55
C LYS A 157 5.12 15.51 -5.22
N LYS A 158 4.61 14.28 -5.11
CA LYS A 158 3.39 13.90 -5.82
C LYS A 158 2.58 12.88 -5.02
N LEU A 159 1.31 13.20 -4.79
CA LEU A 159 0.35 12.28 -4.20
C LEU A 159 -0.88 12.19 -5.10
N GLU A 160 -1.10 11.04 -5.72
CA GLU A 160 -2.26 10.76 -6.57
C GLU A 160 -3.10 9.65 -5.95
N ILE A 161 -4.36 9.93 -5.64
CA ILE A 161 -5.27 8.93 -5.09
C ILE A 161 -6.56 8.91 -5.91
N PHE A 162 -6.88 7.73 -6.43
CA PHE A 162 -8.13 7.43 -7.10
C PHE A 162 -8.92 6.50 -6.18
N SER A 163 -10.05 6.97 -5.66
CA SER A 163 -10.83 6.17 -4.70
C SER A 163 -12.25 5.91 -5.19
N ASN A 164 -12.71 4.68 -4.94
CA ASN A 164 -14.11 4.30 -5.14
C ASN A 164 -14.63 3.64 -3.86
N TYR A 165 -15.75 4.15 -3.33
CA TYR A 165 -16.37 3.64 -2.10
C TYR A 165 -15.39 3.56 -0.92
N SER A 166 -14.50 4.56 -0.84
CA SER A 166 -13.45 4.63 0.20
C SER A 166 -13.24 6.08 0.61
N ASN A 167 -13.19 6.34 1.91
CA ASN A 167 -12.86 7.67 2.42
C ASN A 167 -11.35 7.88 2.42
N ILE A 168 -10.92 9.10 2.14
CA ILE A 168 -9.52 9.50 2.11
C ILE A 168 -9.29 10.63 3.12
N ASP A 169 -8.53 10.32 4.15
CA ASP A 169 -8.06 11.28 5.15
C ASP A 169 -6.58 11.57 4.89
N LEU A 170 -6.26 12.85 4.68
CA LEU A 170 -4.89 13.33 4.48
C LEU A 170 -4.42 14.12 5.73
N PRO A 171 -3.55 13.55 6.54
CA PRO A 171 -2.95 14.27 7.64
C PRO A 171 -1.84 15.19 7.11
N ILE A 172 -2.15 16.46 7.02
CA ILE A 172 -1.26 17.50 6.50
C ILE A 172 -0.69 18.29 7.69
N GLY A 173 0.63 18.28 7.87
CA GLY A 173 1.29 19.07 8.90
C GLY A 173 1.27 20.59 8.60
N GLU A 174 1.37 21.42 9.62
CA GLU A 174 1.33 22.89 9.51
C GLU A 174 2.36 23.49 8.54
N LYS A 175 3.51 22.82 8.37
CA LYS A 175 4.61 23.26 7.48
C LYS A 175 4.44 22.80 6.03
N PHE A 176 3.42 22.03 5.75
CA PHE A 176 3.19 21.51 4.42
C PHE A 176 2.83 22.65 3.44
N ASN A 177 3.42 22.59 2.27
CA ASN A 177 3.12 23.50 1.17
C ASN A 177 2.88 22.68 -0.09
N GLY A 178 1.72 22.84 -0.72
CA GLY A 178 1.36 22.08 -1.92
C GLY A 178 0.17 22.65 -2.66
N VAL A 179 0.06 22.32 -3.94
CA VAL A 179 -1.15 22.56 -4.72
C VAL A 179 -2.01 21.30 -4.76
N PHE A 180 -3.32 21.48 -4.75
CA PHE A 180 -4.24 20.37 -4.83
C PHE A 180 -5.28 20.54 -5.95
N ASP A 181 -5.66 19.41 -6.56
CA ASP A 181 -6.82 19.25 -7.44
C ASP A 181 -7.64 18.06 -6.90
N ILE A 182 -8.80 18.34 -6.33
CA ILE A 182 -9.65 17.32 -5.71
C ILE A 182 -11.00 17.32 -6.42
N LYS A 183 -11.39 16.14 -6.91
CA LYS A 183 -12.69 15.91 -7.53
C LYS A 183 -13.46 14.88 -6.71
N THR A 184 -14.65 15.25 -6.28
CA THR A 184 -15.55 14.33 -5.57
C THR A 184 -16.80 14.08 -6.39
N SER A 185 -17.27 12.83 -6.42
CA SER A 185 -18.57 12.46 -6.98
C SER A 185 -19.33 11.65 -5.92
N HIS A 186 -20.51 12.10 -5.55
CA HIS A 186 -21.33 11.50 -4.47
C HIS A 186 -20.57 11.41 -3.13
N GLY A 187 -19.74 12.38 -2.83
CA GLY A 187 -18.97 12.52 -1.59
C GLY A 187 -18.68 13.99 -1.30
N THR A 188 -18.19 14.26 -0.11
CA THR A 188 -17.88 15.61 0.37
C THR A 188 -16.37 15.85 0.40
N PHE A 189 -15.97 17.13 0.36
CA PHE A 189 -14.62 17.56 0.64
C PHE A 189 -14.61 18.47 1.87
N TRP A 190 -13.73 18.19 2.80
CA TRP A 190 -13.57 18.97 4.02
C TRP A 190 -12.09 19.29 4.27
N VAL A 191 -11.83 20.50 4.76
CA VAL A 191 -10.49 20.98 5.13
C VAL A 191 -10.53 21.49 6.55
N ASP A 192 -9.51 21.14 7.35
CA ASP A 192 -9.37 21.65 8.69
C ASP A 192 -9.25 23.19 8.67
N PRO A 193 -10.11 23.93 9.40
CA PRO A 193 -10.05 25.40 9.46
C PRO A 193 -8.73 25.96 10.01
N ALA A 194 -7.91 25.15 10.70
CA ALA A 194 -6.61 25.56 11.19
C ALA A 194 -5.55 25.65 10.08
N LEU A 195 -5.78 25.01 8.93
CA LEU A 195 -4.87 25.03 7.81
C LEU A 195 -5.02 26.32 6.97
N ILE A 196 -3.91 26.86 6.52
CA ILE A 196 -3.91 27.99 5.58
C ILE A 196 -4.17 27.45 4.18
N VAL A 197 -5.37 27.68 3.66
CA VAL A 197 -5.79 27.21 2.35
C VAL A 197 -6.33 28.34 1.49
N HIS A 198 -5.83 28.44 0.26
CA HIS A 198 -6.30 29.40 -0.75
C HIS A 198 -6.93 28.62 -1.91
N PHE A 199 -8.24 28.75 -2.07
CA PHE A 199 -8.97 28.14 -3.18
C PHE A 199 -8.84 28.99 -4.46
N PHE A 200 -8.45 28.34 -5.56
CA PHE A 200 -8.48 28.94 -6.91
C PHE A 200 -9.84 28.67 -7.59
N ARG A 201 -10.43 27.50 -7.29
CA ARG A 201 -11.74 27.07 -7.77
C ARG A 201 -12.47 26.26 -6.70
N ASN A 202 -13.71 26.64 -6.48
CA ASN A 202 -14.62 25.90 -5.60
C ASN A 202 -15.99 25.82 -6.29
N SER A 203 -16.37 24.65 -6.77
CA SER A 203 -17.61 24.45 -7.52
C SER A 203 -18.89 24.64 -6.67
N GLU A 204 -18.77 24.68 -5.35
CA GLU A 204 -19.89 25.03 -4.46
C GLU A 204 -20.29 26.49 -4.62
N THR A 205 -19.32 27.38 -4.92
CA THR A 205 -19.57 28.81 -5.12
C THR A 205 -20.03 29.14 -6.54
N ASP A 206 -19.65 28.32 -7.52
CA ASP A 206 -20.03 28.51 -8.93
C ASP A 206 -21.48 28.10 -9.23
N GLY A 207 -22.17 27.48 -8.27
CA GLY A 207 -23.48 26.85 -8.45
C GLY A 207 -24.71 27.77 -8.35
N LYS A 208 -24.55 29.09 -8.18
CA LYS A 208 -25.69 30.01 -8.01
C LYS A 208 -26.40 30.43 -9.32
N LYS A 209 -26.10 29.83 -10.46
CA LYS A 209 -26.84 30.09 -11.70
C LYS A 209 -27.40 28.82 -12.31
N SER A 210 -28.75 28.76 -12.31
CA SER A 210 -29.60 27.94 -13.17
C SER A 210 -29.89 26.50 -12.78
N GLY A 211 -31.16 26.26 -12.45
CA GLY A 211 -31.88 24.99 -12.67
C GLY A 211 -31.53 23.86 -11.70
N TYR A 212 -32.52 23.45 -10.94
CA TYR A 212 -32.48 22.36 -9.98
C TYR A 212 -32.03 21.01 -10.61
N LYS A 213 -30.72 20.78 -10.73
CA LYS A 213 -30.14 19.45 -10.81
C LYS A 213 -29.10 19.37 -9.70
N PRO A 214 -29.20 18.44 -8.74
CA PRO A 214 -28.15 18.26 -7.76
C PRO A 214 -26.84 17.95 -8.49
N LYS A 215 -25.83 18.80 -8.36
CA LYS A 215 -24.49 18.51 -8.84
C LYS A 215 -23.95 17.35 -8.01
N THR A 216 -23.87 16.18 -8.60
CA THR A 216 -23.31 14.99 -7.99
C THR A 216 -21.77 15.02 -7.99
N SER A 217 -21.16 15.95 -8.70
CA SER A 217 -19.69 16.07 -8.84
C SER A 217 -19.22 17.49 -8.57
N ASN A 218 -18.21 17.63 -7.72
CA ASN A 218 -17.58 18.87 -7.33
C ASN A 218 -16.08 18.86 -7.61
N THR A 219 -15.50 20.03 -7.92
CA THR A 219 -14.07 20.19 -8.14
C THR A 219 -13.55 21.30 -7.25
N TYR A 220 -12.47 21.02 -6.54
CA TYR A 220 -11.79 21.93 -5.64
C TYR A 220 -10.33 22.02 -6.05
N GLN A 221 -9.87 23.23 -6.35
CA GLN A 221 -8.48 23.49 -6.71
C GLN A 221 -7.96 24.62 -5.83
N GLY A 222 -6.75 24.43 -5.32
CA GLY A 222 -6.18 25.40 -4.42
C GLY A 222 -4.76 25.08 -4.01
N LYS A 223 -4.34 25.81 -2.99
CA LYS A 223 -3.02 25.70 -2.41
C LYS A 223 -3.13 25.62 -0.89
N ILE A 224 -2.29 24.79 -0.29
CA ILE A 224 -2.08 24.69 1.15
C ILE A 224 -0.73 25.31 1.49
N GLY A 225 -0.70 26.07 2.59
CA GLY A 225 0.49 26.73 3.09
C GLY A 225 0.75 28.12 2.54
N THR A 226 1.84 28.73 2.94
CA THR A 226 2.16 30.15 2.70
C THR A 226 3.17 30.38 1.57
N THR A 227 3.98 29.37 1.22
CA THR A 227 5.05 29.52 0.21
C THR A 227 4.47 29.73 -1.19
N SER A 228 4.97 30.71 -1.94
CA SER A 228 4.45 31.05 -3.27
C SER A 228 4.74 29.97 -4.33
N ASN A 229 5.90 29.33 -4.27
CA ASN A 229 6.29 28.23 -5.16
C ASN A 229 6.38 26.93 -4.40
N THR A 230 5.73 25.89 -4.91
CA THR A 230 5.81 24.54 -4.39
C THR A 230 5.76 23.53 -5.52
N ASP A 231 6.62 22.53 -5.46
CA ASP A 231 6.64 21.41 -6.41
C ASP A 231 5.68 20.29 -6.02
N THR A 232 5.14 20.35 -4.80
CA THR A 232 4.22 19.34 -4.27
C THR A 232 2.85 19.42 -4.93
N LYS A 233 2.39 18.31 -5.49
CA LYS A 233 1.08 18.18 -6.16
C LYS A 233 0.26 17.07 -5.53
N ILE A 234 -0.96 17.40 -5.12
CA ILE A 234 -1.96 16.46 -4.63
C ILE A 234 -3.09 16.38 -5.65
N LEU A 235 -3.33 15.20 -6.20
CA LEU A 235 -4.49 14.91 -7.05
C LEU A 235 -5.34 13.83 -6.36
N ILE A 236 -6.61 14.12 -6.12
CA ILE A 236 -7.55 13.13 -5.60
C ILE A 236 -8.79 13.11 -6.49
N ILE A 237 -9.19 11.92 -6.91
CA ILE A 237 -10.48 11.67 -7.56
C ILE A 237 -11.22 10.64 -6.73
N SER A 238 -12.29 11.08 -6.06
CA SER A 238 -13.09 10.22 -5.17
C SER A 238 -14.51 10.05 -5.69
N ASN A 239 -14.93 8.80 -5.83
CA ASN A 239 -16.29 8.43 -6.15
C ASN A 239 -16.90 7.69 -4.95
N PHE A 240 -18.04 8.15 -4.46
CA PHE A 240 -18.77 7.58 -3.31
C PHE A 240 -17.90 7.47 -2.05
N GLY A 241 -17.10 8.49 -1.78
CA GLY A 241 -16.27 8.60 -0.58
C GLY A 241 -15.94 10.05 -0.26
N ASP A 242 -15.78 10.35 1.02
CA ASP A 242 -15.39 11.68 1.49
C ASP A 242 -13.86 11.85 1.43
N VAL A 243 -13.44 13.08 1.19
CA VAL A 243 -12.03 13.50 1.23
C VAL A 243 -11.86 14.52 2.33
N LYS A 244 -10.94 14.31 3.25
CA LYS A 244 -10.63 15.22 4.35
C LYS A 244 -9.15 15.56 4.38
N ILE A 245 -8.86 16.85 4.45
CA ILE A 245 -7.53 17.38 4.75
C ILE A 245 -7.54 17.84 6.20
N LYS A 246 -6.63 17.26 7.01
CA LYS A 246 -6.57 17.49 8.46
C LYS A 246 -5.20 17.97 8.87
#